data_281b5f7739cc383bba08283b8f70d087
#
_entry.id   281b5f7739cc383bba08283b8f70d087
#
_cell.length_a   1.000
_cell.length_b   1.000
_cell.length_c   1.000
_cell.angle_alpha   90.00
_cell.angle_beta   90.00
_cell.angle_gamma   90.00
#
_symmetry.space_group_name_H-M   'P 1'
#
loop_
_entity.id
_entity.type
_entity.pdbx_description
1 polymer ?
#
loop_
_entity_poly.entity_id
_entity_poly.type
_entity_poly.pdbx_seq_one_letter_code
_entity_poly.pdbx_strand_id
1 'polypeptide(L)'
;MASDLEELRGIGKVTAARLQDAGITSAYHLAIMNPEELEEMAGIDPVRASRIIMEARRVLKMTTEPVNALEYEEIIKENPRLTTGVTAIDELLGGGLEPGAIYELAGEYGAGKTQLCHQLSVTVQTFDEQLRGKALYIDTEGTFSPQRIRAIAPRFGLQPEEALRNIYVARVETVVALEEAVREAAPRLLENDSIRLIIIDSVIALYRAQFKGLEWLARRQQRLNYVLDWLKRLGRAYSPLYLVITNQVLTEMTPTKPGAALRIPAGGNIIAHASTHRLLLRKAGEKHIIRVLDSPYLPYKAQAEFKVTSEGVEDV
;
A
#
# COMPACT_ATOMS: atom_id res chain seq x y z
N MET A 1 -13.38 -12.19 13.16
CA MET A 1 -14.57 -11.65 13.88
C MET A 1 -14.14 -10.34 14.48
N ALA A 2 -14.78 -9.24 14.12
CA ALA A 2 -14.55 -7.95 14.77
C ALA A 2 -14.91 -8.11 16.24
N SER A 3 -13.98 -7.88 17.17
CA SER A 3 -14.30 -7.83 18.59
C SER A 3 -15.11 -6.56 18.81
N ASP A 4 -16.25 -6.68 19.48
CA ASP A 4 -17.06 -5.53 19.85
C ASP A 4 -16.22 -4.59 20.73
N LEU A 5 -16.20 -3.31 20.42
CA LEU A 5 -15.44 -2.33 21.19
C LEU A 5 -15.87 -2.30 22.68
N GLU A 6 -17.13 -2.63 22.96
CA GLU A 6 -17.65 -2.68 24.33
C GLU A 6 -17.07 -3.83 25.17
N GLU A 7 -16.52 -4.86 24.54
CA GLU A 7 -15.85 -5.98 25.22
C GLU A 7 -14.47 -5.60 25.76
N LEU A 8 -13.90 -4.49 25.24
CA LEU A 8 -12.59 -4.02 25.67
C LEU A 8 -12.67 -3.31 27.03
N ARG A 9 -11.79 -3.73 27.95
CA ARG A 9 -11.70 -3.11 29.27
C ARG A 9 -11.39 -1.62 29.18
N GLY A 10 -12.24 -0.80 29.79
CA GLY A 10 -12.13 0.68 29.77
C GLY A 10 -12.95 1.36 28.71
N ILE A 11 -13.68 0.60 27.87
CA ILE A 11 -14.61 1.11 26.89
C ILE A 11 -16.03 0.75 27.34
N GLY A 12 -16.79 1.75 27.78
CA GLY A 12 -18.23 1.62 28.02
C GLY A 12 -19.02 2.17 26.82
N LYS A 13 -20.34 1.98 26.82
CA LYS A 13 -21.28 2.38 25.74
C LYS A 13 -21.04 3.78 25.18
N VAL A 14 -20.83 4.78 26.06
CA VAL A 14 -20.58 6.17 25.63
C VAL A 14 -19.27 6.31 24.88
N THR A 15 -18.22 5.59 25.31
CA THR A 15 -16.92 5.62 24.64
C THR A 15 -16.95 4.85 23.33
N ALA A 16 -17.62 3.70 23.30
CA ALA A 16 -17.82 2.92 22.07
C ALA A 16 -18.60 3.75 21.03
N ALA A 17 -19.67 4.41 21.41
CA ALA A 17 -20.42 5.30 20.51
C ALA A 17 -19.54 6.43 19.95
N ARG A 18 -18.72 7.09 20.80
CA ARG A 18 -17.79 8.13 20.33
C ARG A 18 -16.75 7.59 19.33
N LEU A 19 -16.22 6.39 19.57
CA LEU A 19 -15.29 5.75 18.65
C LEU A 19 -15.96 5.43 17.32
N GLN A 20 -17.19 4.88 17.35
CA GLN A 20 -17.96 4.57 16.16
C GLN A 20 -18.32 5.83 15.36
N ASP A 21 -18.74 6.91 16.02
CA ASP A 21 -19.01 8.21 15.40
C ASP A 21 -17.76 8.81 14.74
N ALA A 22 -16.57 8.50 15.28
CA ALA A 22 -15.28 8.86 14.73
C ALA A 22 -14.78 7.88 13.65
N GLY A 23 -15.60 6.90 13.22
CA GLY A 23 -15.24 5.91 12.20
C GLY A 23 -14.41 4.75 12.71
N ILE A 24 -14.15 4.63 14.02
CA ILE A 24 -13.38 3.55 14.63
C ILE A 24 -14.35 2.46 15.09
N THR A 25 -14.46 1.40 14.30
CA THR A 25 -15.51 0.39 14.45
C THR A 25 -15.04 -0.92 15.07
N SER A 26 -13.71 -1.12 15.22
CA SER A 26 -13.15 -2.39 15.68
C SER A 26 -11.96 -2.23 16.63
N ALA A 27 -11.64 -3.30 17.33
CA ALA A 27 -10.43 -3.40 18.13
C ALA A 27 -9.16 -3.34 17.26
N TYR A 28 -9.19 -3.87 16.03
CA TYR A 28 -8.05 -3.79 15.11
C TYR A 28 -7.74 -2.35 14.72
N HIS A 29 -8.77 -1.59 14.32
CA HIS A 29 -8.61 -0.18 14.00
C HIS A 29 -8.08 0.60 15.20
N LEU A 30 -8.67 0.40 16.40
CA LEU A 30 -8.21 1.03 17.62
C LEU A 30 -6.75 0.69 17.97
N ALA A 31 -6.34 -0.57 17.80
CA ALA A 31 -5.01 -1.05 18.15
C ALA A 31 -3.86 -0.41 17.35
N ILE A 32 -4.16 0.12 16.17
CA ILE A 32 -3.17 0.76 15.28
C ILE A 32 -3.16 2.28 15.34
N MET A 33 -4.05 2.88 16.13
CA MET A 33 -4.11 4.33 16.33
C MET A 33 -3.04 4.83 17.28
N ASN A 34 -2.73 6.12 17.20
CA ASN A 34 -1.95 6.84 18.19
C ASN A 34 -2.90 7.57 19.16
N PRO A 35 -2.47 7.82 20.41
CA PRO A 35 -3.29 8.52 21.40
C PRO A 35 -3.76 9.92 20.94
N GLU A 36 -2.89 10.65 20.23
CA GLU A 36 -3.16 11.98 19.70
C GLU A 36 -4.23 11.95 18.59
N GLU A 37 -4.24 10.91 17.79
CA GLU A 37 -5.28 10.70 16.75
C GLU A 37 -6.65 10.43 17.41
N LEU A 38 -6.70 9.68 18.50
CA LEU A 38 -7.94 9.45 19.25
C LEU A 38 -8.45 10.71 19.96
N GLU A 39 -7.55 11.57 20.43
CA GLU A 39 -7.93 12.86 20.97
C GLU A 39 -8.56 13.73 19.89
N GLU A 40 -7.93 13.84 18.73
CA GLU A 40 -8.39 14.65 17.60
C GLU A 40 -9.74 14.14 17.05
N MET A 41 -9.87 12.82 16.86
CA MET A 41 -11.04 12.22 16.19
C MET A 41 -12.23 11.98 17.12
N ALA A 42 -11.98 11.49 18.33
CA ALA A 42 -13.03 11.04 19.25
C ALA A 42 -13.09 11.85 20.56
N GLY A 43 -12.25 12.86 20.74
CA GLY A 43 -12.20 13.68 21.97
C GLY A 43 -11.83 12.87 23.22
N ILE A 44 -11.03 11.82 23.07
CA ILE A 44 -10.55 10.97 24.17
C ILE A 44 -9.17 11.45 24.58
N ASP A 45 -8.99 11.82 25.86
CA ASP A 45 -7.69 12.30 26.34
C ASP A 45 -6.56 11.28 26.10
N PRO A 46 -5.30 11.71 25.84
CA PRO A 46 -4.22 10.84 25.44
C PRO A 46 -3.86 9.75 26.45
N VAL A 47 -4.04 10.01 27.76
CA VAL A 47 -3.74 9.02 28.81
C VAL A 47 -4.76 7.88 28.76
N ARG A 48 -6.03 8.22 28.59
CA ARG A 48 -7.10 7.23 28.43
C ARG A 48 -6.99 6.54 27.09
N ALA A 49 -6.71 7.28 26.01
CA ALA A 49 -6.46 6.75 24.68
C ALA A 49 -5.38 5.68 24.69
N SER A 50 -4.23 5.96 25.30
CA SER A 50 -3.13 4.99 25.46
C SER A 50 -3.60 3.70 26.13
N ARG A 51 -4.42 3.78 27.18
CA ARG A 51 -4.89 2.59 27.92
C ARG A 51 -5.81 1.72 27.06
N ILE A 52 -6.76 2.31 26.34
CA ILE A 52 -7.68 1.52 25.51
C ILE A 52 -6.99 0.97 24.27
N ILE A 53 -6.01 1.67 23.68
CA ILE A 53 -5.16 1.16 22.59
C ILE A 53 -4.35 -0.06 23.08
N MET A 54 -3.71 0.05 24.24
CA MET A 54 -2.94 -1.06 24.82
C MET A 54 -3.85 -2.27 25.12
N GLU A 55 -5.06 -2.05 25.58
CA GLU A 55 -6.02 -3.12 25.84
C GLU A 55 -6.46 -3.80 24.53
N ALA A 56 -6.75 -3.04 23.47
CA ALA A 56 -7.05 -3.56 22.16
C ALA A 56 -5.89 -4.43 21.62
N ARG A 57 -4.66 -3.94 21.72
CA ARG A 57 -3.45 -4.68 21.33
C ARG A 57 -3.27 -5.98 22.14
N ARG A 58 -3.55 -5.93 23.45
CA ARG A 58 -3.48 -7.09 24.33
C ARG A 58 -4.49 -8.19 23.93
N VAL A 59 -5.74 -7.80 23.70
CA VAL A 59 -6.81 -8.73 23.30
C VAL A 59 -6.52 -9.36 21.94
N LEU A 60 -6.00 -8.57 20.99
CA LEU A 60 -5.63 -9.03 19.65
C LEU A 60 -4.29 -9.77 19.59
N LYS A 61 -3.62 -9.94 20.73
CA LYS A 61 -2.28 -10.56 20.81
C LYS A 61 -1.24 -9.87 19.92
N MET A 62 -1.42 -8.57 19.65
CA MET A 62 -0.44 -7.75 18.95
C MET A 62 0.72 -7.42 19.89
N THR A 63 1.41 -8.45 20.32
CA THR A 63 2.51 -8.35 21.30
C THR A 63 3.78 -7.86 20.63
N THR A 64 4.66 -7.26 21.42
CA THR A 64 6.03 -6.92 21.04
C THR A 64 7.02 -7.93 21.64
N GLU A 65 6.56 -9.15 21.91
CA GLU A 65 7.43 -10.21 22.42
C GLU A 65 8.51 -10.50 21.37
N PRO A 66 9.79 -10.39 21.76
CA PRO A 66 10.87 -10.69 20.84
C PRO A 66 10.94 -12.18 20.57
N VAL A 67 11.15 -12.54 19.31
CA VAL A 67 11.49 -13.89 18.87
C VAL A 67 12.92 -13.92 18.36
N ASN A 68 13.59 -15.08 18.38
CA ASN A 68 14.90 -15.17 17.77
C ASN A 68 14.82 -15.10 16.23
N ALA A 69 15.94 -14.79 15.56
CA ALA A 69 15.95 -14.56 14.12
C ALA A 69 15.55 -15.80 13.30
N LEU A 70 15.79 -17.01 13.78
CA LEU A 70 15.40 -18.24 13.09
C LEU A 70 13.88 -18.45 13.14
N GLU A 71 13.26 -18.26 14.30
CA GLU A 71 11.79 -18.28 14.44
C GLU A 71 11.14 -17.20 13.58
N TYR A 72 11.74 -16.01 13.53
CA TYR A 72 11.26 -14.92 12.68
C TYR A 72 11.35 -15.26 11.18
N GLU A 73 12.42 -15.94 10.76
CA GLU A 73 12.57 -16.42 9.38
C GLU A 73 11.47 -17.43 9.01
N GLU A 74 11.12 -18.35 9.93
CA GLU A 74 10.04 -19.32 9.71
C GLU A 74 8.69 -18.61 9.55
N ILE A 75 8.38 -17.63 10.42
CA ILE A 75 7.17 -16.81 10.31
C ILE A 75 7.08 -16.10 8.94
N ILE A 76 8.21 -15.56 8.45
CA ILE A 76 8.23 -14.91 7.14
C ILE A 76 8.03 -15.92 6.00
N LYS A 77 8.63 -17.10 6.09
CA LYS A 77 8.51 -18.15 5.05
C LYS A 77 7.08 -18.69 4.90
N GLU A 78 6.30 -18.69 5.97
CA GLU A 78 4.90 -19.10 5.95
C GLU A 78 3.97 -18.08 5.27
N ASN A 79 4.43 -16.83 5.13
CA ASN A 79 3.64 -15.80 4.48
C ASN A 79 3.61 -15.98 2.96
N PRO A 80 2.41 -16.05 2.35
CA PRO A 80 2.28 -16.19 0.90
C PRO A 80 2.79 -14.94 0.18
N ARG A 81 3.48 -15.13 -0.95
CA ARG A 81 3.90 -14.03 -1.82
C ARG A 81 2.88 -13.79 -2.93
N LEU A 82 2.54 -12.54 -3.17
CA LEU A 82 1.64 -12.16 -4.25
C LEU A 82 2.40 -12.15 -5.58
N THR A 83 2.02 -13.02 -6.49
CA THR A 83 2.57 -13.03 -7.85
C THR A 83 2.19 -11.77 -8.61
N THR A 84 3.11 -11.25 -9.40
CA THR A 84 2.83 -10.20 -10.38
C THR A 84 2.20 -10.75 -11.65
N GLY A 85 2.23 -12.08 -11.85
CA GLY A 85 1.84 -12.76 -13.08
C GLY A 85 2.86 -12.59 -14.22
N VAL A 86 4.11 -12.17 -13.88
CA VAL A 86 5.25 -12.05 -14.77
C VAL A 86 6.41 -12.76 -14.11
N THR A 87 6.83 -13.89 -14.69
CA THR A 87 7.85 -14.77 -14.10
C THR A 87 9.15 -14.03 -13.80
N ALA A 88 9.64 -13.25 -14.74
CA ALA A 88 10.89 -12.51 -14.59
C ALA A 88 10.82 -11.46 -13.45
N ILE A 89 9.65 -10.85 -13.20
CA ILE A 89 9.46 -9.91 -12.08
C ILE A 89 9.38 -10.69 -10.78
N ASP A 90 8.65 -11.79 -10.74
CA ASP A 90 8.51 -12.61 -9.53
C ASP A 90 9.86 -13.19 -9.10
N GLU A 91 10.68 -13.69 -10.03
CA GLU A 91 12.05 -14.13 -9.76
C GLU A 91 12.92 -12.99 -9.21
N LEU A 92 12.83 -11.78 -9.81
CA LEU A 92 13.54 -10.60 -9.33
C LEU A 92 13.16 -10.25 -7.87
N LEU A 93 11.89 -10.47 -7.49
CA LEU A 93 11.35 -10.19 -6.16
C LEU A 93 11.47 -11.36 -5.17
N GLY A 94 12.07 -12.49 -5.59
CA GLY A 94 12.20 -13.67 -4.75
C GLY A 94 10.88 -14.44 -4.56
N GLY A 95 10.04 -14.46 -5.60
CA GLY A 95 8.77 -15.18 -5.66
C GLY A 95 7.51 -14.31 -5.65
N GLY A 96 7.66 -13.00 -5.76
CA GLY A 96 6.54 -12.04 -5.75
C GLY A 96 6.58 -11.06 -4.56
N LEU A 97 5.51 -10.31 -4.35
CA LEU A 97 5.43 -9.31 -3.28
C LEU A 97 5.23 -10.01 -1.93
N GLU A 98 5.98 -9.59 -0.91
CA GLU A 98 5.79 -10.03 0.48
C GLU A 98 4.73 -9.17 1.20
N PRO A 99 3.93 -9.75 2.09
CA PRO A 99 2.93 -9.00 2.84
C PRO A 99 3.58 -8.08 3.89
N GLY A 100 2.91 -6.96 4.18
CA GLY A 100 3.36 -5.97 5.16
C GLY A 100 4.44 -5.03 4.65
N ALA A 101 5.10 -5.34 3.52
CA ALA A 101 6.09 -4.49 2.89
C ALA A 101 5.45 -3.47 1.95
N ILE A 102 5.94 -2.23 1.95
CA ILE A 102 5.54 -1.22 0.97
C ILE A 102 6.45 -1.31 -0.26
N TYR A 103 5.85 -1.59 -1.41
CA TYR A 103 6.51 -1.57 -2.73
C TYR A 103 6.28 -0.23 -3.42
N GLU A 104 7.34 0.54 -3.64
CA GLU A 104 7.32 1.75 -4.45
C GLU A 104 7.63 1.39 -5.91
N LEU A 105 6.67 1.65 -6.81
CA LEU A 105 6.85 1.60 -8.26
C LEU A 105 7.09 3.01 -8.78
N ALA A 106 8.34 3.40 -8.96
CA ALA A 106 8.72 4.71 -9.48
C ALA A 106 8.97 4.64 -11.00
N GLY A 107 8.67 5.71 -11.73
CA GLY A 107 8.94 5.75 -13.18
C GLY A 107 8.25 6.91 -13.89
N GLU A 108 8.69 7.15 -15.13
CA GLU A 108 8.08 8.15 -16.02
C GLU A 108 6.66 7.77 -16.42
N TYR A 109 5.95 8.70 -17.06
CA TYR A 109 4.70 8.40 -17.72
C TYR A 109 4.92 7.31 -18.79
N GLY A 110 4.00 6.35 -18.88
CA GLY A 110 4.11 5.21 -19.81
C GLY A 110 5.12 4.14 -19.43
N ALA A 111 5.74 4.18 -18.23
CA ALA A 111 6.69 3.17 -17.77
C ALA A 111 6.05 1.84 -17.34
N GLY A 112 4.71 1.74 -17.28
CA GLY A 112 3.99 0.51 -16.94
C GLY A 112 3.52 0.39 -15.49
N LYS A 113 3.73 1.40 -14.64
CA LYS A 113 3.34 1.39 -13.20
C LYS A 113 1.86 1.04 -13.01
N THR A 114 0.96 1.85 -13.57
CA THR A 114 -0.49 1.67 -13.51
C THR A 114 -0.92 0.32 -14.12
N GLN A 115 -0.24 -0.15 -15.18
CA GLN A 115 -0.53 -1.44 -15.81
C GLN A 115 -0.23 -2.61 -14.85
N LEU A 116 0.90 -2.53 -14.14
CA LEU A 116 1.25 -3.52 -13.13
C LEU A 116 0.28 -3.46 -11.95
N CYS A 117 -0.15 -2.26 -11.53
CA CYS A 117 -1.18 -2.09 -10.49
C CYS A 117 -2.53 -2.73 -10.86
N HIS A 118 -2.99 -2.54 -12.11
CA HIS A 118 -4.20 -3.21 -12.58
C HIS A 118 -4.05 -4.74 -12.54
N GLN A 119 -2.90 -5.28 -12.98
CA GLN A 119 -2.66 -6.71 -12.96
C GLN A 119 -2.58 -7.27 -11.53
N LEU A 120 -1.91 -6.60 -10.61
CA LEU A 120 -1.87 -6.98 -9.20
C LEU A 120 -3.27 -7.01 -8.57
N SER A 121 -4.17 -6.10 -8.98
CA SER A 121 -5.58 -6.11 -8.54
C SER A 121 -6.35 -7.34 -9.04
N VAL A 122 -5.87 -8.00 -10.10
CA VAL A 122 -6.41 -9.26 -10.60
C VAL A 122 -5.72 -10.44 -9.93
N THR A 123 -4.37 -10.45 -9.88
CA THR A 123 -3.62 -11.60 -9.36
C THR A 123 -3.86 -11.85 -7.87
N VAL A 124 -4.18 -10.82 -7.06
CA VAL A 124 -4.55 -11.01 -5.65
C VAL A 124 -5.82 -11.86 -5.47
N GLN A 125 -6.62 -12.00 -6.52
CA GLN A 125 -7.84 -12.80 -6.53
C GLN A 125 -7.60 -14.27 -6.93
N THR A 126 -6.38 -14.63 -7.34
CA THR A 126 -6.03 -15.98 -7.83
C THR A 126 -5.39 -16.88 -6.78
N PHE A 127 -5.23 -16.41 -5.56
CA PHE A 127 -4.80 -17.23 -4.44
C PHE A 127 -5.76 -18.39 -4.16
N ASP A 128 -5.28 -19.42 -3.47
CA ASP A 128 -6.11 -20.45 -2.91
C ASP A 128 -7.27 -19.88 -2.10
N GLU A 129 -8.35 -20.65 -1.97
CA GLU A 129 -9.63 -20.20 -1.41
C GLU A 129 -9.50 -19.49 -0.05
N GLN A 130 -8.54 -19.89 0.78
CA GLN A 130 -8.27 -19.31 2.10
C GLN A 130 -7.51 -17.97 2.04
N LEU A 131 -6.75 -17.71 0.98
CA LEU A 131 -5.89 -16.54 0.81
C LEU A 131 -6.40 -15.59 -0.27
N ARG A 132 -7.39 -16.01 -1.05
CA ARG A 132 -8.03 -15.18 -2.10
C ARG A 132 -8.46 -13.84 -1.51
N GLY A 133 -8.01 -12.77 -2.14
CA GLY A 133 -8.25 -11.43 -1.65
C GLY A 133 -8.88 -10.50 -2.68
N LYS A 134 -9.44 -9.43 -2.17
CA LYS A 134 -9.92 -8.28 -2.95
C LYS A 134 -8.88 -7.17 -2.91
N ALA A 135 -9.00 -6.22 -3.82
CA ALA A 135 -8.12 -5.04 -3.88
C ALA A 135 -8.86 -3.76 -3.50
N LEU A 136 -8.20 -2.88 -2.75
CA LEU A 136 -8.56 -1.48 -2.63
C LEU A 136 -7.61 -0.66 -3.50
N TYR A 137 -8.15 -0.03 -4.54
CA TYR A 137 -7.42 0.83 -5.46
C TYR A 137 -7.76 2.29 -5.18
N ILE A 138 -6.83 3.04 -4.61
CA ILE A 138 -6.96 4.47 -4.35
C ILE A 138 -6.37 5.22 -5.55
N ASP A 139 -7.25 5.76 -6.39
CA ASP A 139 -6.93 6.43 -7.63
C ASP A 139 -6.89 7.95 -7.44
N THR A 140 -5.71 8.54 -7.52
CA THR A 140 -5.48 9.98 -7.38
C THR A 140 -5.29 10.70 -8.72
N GLU A 141 -5.11 9.96 -9.80
CA GLU A 141 -4.84 10.50 -11.14
C GLU A 141 -5.99 10.26 -12.13
N GLY A 142 -7.03 9.51 -11.72
CA GLY A 142 -8.17 9.19 -12.57
C GLY A 142 -7.82 8.18 -13.68
N THR A 143 -6.88 7.29 -13.42
CA THR A 143 -6.32 6.37 -14.41
C THR A 143 -6.78 4.92 -14.26
N PHE A 144 -7.58 4.61 -13.24
CA PHE A 144 -8.17 3.29 -13.10
C PHE A 144 -9.10 2.97 -14.28
N SER A 145 -8.90 1.83 -14.91
CA SER A 145 -9.64 1.42 -16.12
C SER A 145 -10.33 0.07 -15.93
N PRO A 146 -11.68 0.06 -15.79
CA PRO A 146 -12.45 -1.19 -15.78
C PRO A 146 -12.25 -2.04 -17.05
N GLN A 147 -12.09 -1.38 -18.21
CA GLN A 147 -11.82 -2.10 -19.46
C GLN A 147 -10.50 -2.86 -19.39
N ARG A 148 -9.52 -2.28 -18.71
CA ARG A 148 -8.21 -2.93 -18.53
C ARG A 148 -8.31 -4.17 -17.65
N ILE A 149 -9.08 -4.11 -16.57
CA ILE A 149 -9.35 -5.26 -15.71
C ILE A 149 -10.07 -6.37 -16.50
N ARG A 150 -11.06 -6.01 -17.32
CA ARG A 150 -11.77 -6.96 -18.21
C ARG A 150 -10.85 -7.68 -19.18
N ALA A 151 -9.84 -6.99 -19.68
CA ALA A 151 -8.88 -7.56 -20.63
C ALA A 151 -7.86 -8.49 -19.92
N ILE A 152 -7.48 -8.18 -18.69
CA ILE A 152 -6.49 -8.93 -17.90
C ILE A 152 -7.10 -10.19 -17.27
N ALA A 153 -8.31 -10.10 -16.71
CA ALA A 153 -8.93 -11.14 -15.89
C ALA A 153 -8.97 -12.54 -16.54
N PRO A 154 -9.35 -12.70 -17.84
CA PRO A 154 -9.41 -14.03 -18.48
C PRO A 154 -8.07 -14.76 -18.51
N ARG A 155 -6.96 -14.05 -18.65
CA ARG A 155 -5.61 -14.64 -18.62
C ARG A 155 -5.32 -15.36 -17.31
N PHE A 156 -5.93 -14.90 -16.22
CA PHE A 156 -5.80 -15.49 -14.88
C PHE A 156 -6.98 -16.40 -14.49
N GLY A 157 -7.79 -16.82 -15.46
CA GLY A 157 -8.91 -17.73 -15.24
C GLY A 157 -10.10 -17.10 -14.52
N LEU A 158 -10.16 -15.77 -14.43
CA LEU A 158 -11.24 -15.04 -13.76
C LEU A 158 -12.28 -14.54 -14.76
N GLN A 159 -13.56 -14.58 -14.36
CA GLN A 159 -14.61 -13.89 -15.11
C GLN A 159 -14.47 -12.37 -14.93
N PRO A 160 -14.52 -11.57 -16.01
CA PRO A 160 -14.28 -10.13 -15.95
C PRO A 160 -15.16 -9.38 -14.96
N GLU A 161 -16.45 -9.76 -14.88
CA GLU A 161 -17.40 -9.15 -13.95
C GLU A 161 -17.09 -9.49 -12.49
N GLU A 162 -16.65 -10.71 -12.22
CA GLU A 162 -16.24 -11.14 -10.89
C GLU A 162 -14.97 -10.41 -10.47
N ALA A 163 -13.97 -10.33 -11.35
CA ALA A 163 -12.74 -9.59 -11.09
C ALA A 163 -13.01 -8.12 -10.75
N LEU A 164 -13.95 -7.48 -11.46
CA LEU A 164 -14.35 -6.10 -11.18
C LEU A 164 -15.08 -5.94 -9.84
N ARG A 165 -15.94 -6.88 -9.44
CA ARG A 165 -16.64 -6.84 -8.14
C ARG A 165 -15.68 -6.95 -6.95
N ASN A 166 -14.52 -7.56 -7.17
CA ASN A 166 -13.50 -7.76 -6.14
C ASN A 166 -12.46 -6.61 -6.08
N ILE A 167 -12.68 -5.52 -6.81
CA ILE A 167 -11.82 -4.32 -6.76
C ILE A 167 -12.66 -3.13 -6.30
N TYR A 168 -12.37 -2.64 -5.10
CA TYR A 168 -12.93 -1.39 -4.57
C TYR A 168 -12.09 -0.23 -5.09
N VAL A 169 -12.72 0.75 -5.71
CA VAL A 169 -12.03 1.92 -6.27
C VAL A 169 -12.44 3.16 -5.49
N ALA A 170 -11.48 3.79 -4.84
CA ALA A 170 -11.64 5.09 -4.20
C ALA A 170 -10.99 6.15 -5.10
N ARG A 171 -11.79 6.92 -5.83
CA ARG A 171 -11.30 8.08 -6.57
C ARG A 171 -11.19 9.26 -5.63
N VAL A 172 -9.98 9.77 -5.43
CA VAL A 172 -9.68 10.84 -4.50
C VAL A 172 -9.01 12.02 -5.21
N GLU A 173 -9.46 13.23 -4.91
CA GLU A 173 -9.02 14.46 -5.62
C GLU A 173 -8.31 15.46 -4.69
N THR A 174 -8.26 15.17 -3.39
CA THR A 174 -7.62 16.01 -2.38
C THR A 174 -6.73 15.19 -1.43
N VAL A 175 -5.76 15.85 -0.82
CA VAL A 175 -4.92 15.20 0.20
C VAL A 175 -5.75 14.73 1.39
N VAL A 176 -6.78 15.48 1.79
CA VAL A 176 -7.68 15.10 2.89
C VAL A 176 -8.44 13.81 2.55
N ALA A 177 -9.01 13.74 1.33
CA ALA A 177 -9.73 12.54 0.90
C ALA A 177 -8.81 11.30 0.79
N LEU A 178 -7.52 11.49 0.42
CA LEU A 178 -6.54 10.41 0.43
C LEU A 178 -6.26 9.91 1.85
N GLU A 179 -6.08 10.83 2.80
CA GLU A 179 -5.86 10.50 4.21
C GLU A 179 -7.07 9.78 4.82
N GLU A 180 -8.29 10.25 4.55
CA GLU A 180 -9.54 9.58 4.95
C GLU A 180 -9.67 8.19 4.35
N ALA A 181 -9.34 8.02 3.06
CA ALA A 181 -9.39 6.72 2.40
C ALA A 181 -8.46 5.70 3.08
N VAL A 182 -7.28 6.12 3.52
CA VAL A 182 -6.31 5.23 4.19
C VAL A 182 -6.64 5.04 5.67
N ARG A 183 -7.09 6.09 6.37
CA ARG A 183 -7.34 6.07 7.82
C ARG A 183 -8.68 5.43 8.19
N GLU A 184 -9.71 5.62 7.37
CA GLU A 184 -11.10 5.25 7.72
C GLU A 184 -11.67 4.19 6.77
N ALA A 185 -11.59 4.43 5.45
CA ALA A 185 -12.18 3.50 4.48
C ALA A 185 -11.40 2.18 4.41
N ALA A 186 -10.07 2.21 4.44
CA ALA A 186 -9.26 1.01 4.36
C ALA A 186 -9.47 0.08 5.58
N PRO A 187 -9.38 0.50 6.85
CA PRO A 187 -9.69 -0.37 7.99
C PRO A 187 -11.07 -0.99 7.90
N ARG A 188 -12.09 -0.19 7.60
CA ARG A 188 -13.48 -0.69 7.46
C ARG A 188 -13.62 -1.77 6.39
N LEU A 189 -12.95 -1.63 5.24
CA LEU A 189 -12.97 -2.62 4.18
C LEU A 189 -12.14 -3.87 4.53
N LEU A 190 -11.00 -3.69 5.23
CA LEU A 190 -10.19 -4.80 5.71
C LEU A 190 -10.92 -5.69 6.72
N GLU A 191 -11.83 -5.12 7.51
CA GLU A 191 -12.62 -5.82 8.51
C GLU A 191 -13.86 -6.52 7.95
N ASN A 192 -14.51 -5.92 6.96
CA ASN A 192 -15.80 -6.39 6.42
C ASN A 192 -15.65 -7.16 5.10
N ASP A 193 -14.55 -6.98 4.42
CA ASP A 193 -14.25 -7.60 3.12
C ASP A 193 -12.84 -8.17 3.14
N SER A 194 -12.61 -9.23 2.41
CA SER A 194 -11.29 -9.88 2.35
C SER A 194 -10.28 -9.08 1.53
N ILE A 195 -10.05 -7.79 1.89
CA ILE A 195 -9.03 -6.98 1.23
C ILE A 195 -7.64 -7.54 1.57
N ARG A 196 -6.83 -7.81 0.56
CA ARG A 196 -5.44 -8.29 0.67
C ARG A 196 -4.44 -7.41 -0.07
N LEU A 197 -4.92 -6.45 -0.85
CA LEU A 197 -4.07 -5.52 -1.60
C LEU A 197 -4.59 -4.10 -1.46
N ILE A 198 -3.72 -3.17 -1.10
CA ILE A 198 -3.97 -1.73 -1.17
C ILE A 198 -3.00 -1.12 -2.17
N ILE A 199 -3.52 -0.39 -3.14
CA ILE A 199 -2.77 0.35 -4.14
C ILE A 199 -3.09 1.84 -3.98
N ILE A 200 -2.07 2.70 -4.00
CA ILE A 200 -2.22 4.16 -4.14
C ILE A 200 -1.53 4.59 -5.43
N ASP A 201 -2.30 4.95 -6.43
CA ASP A 201 -1.81 5.37 -7.75
C ASP A 201 -2.26 6.81 -8.07
N SER A 202 -1.40 7.82 -7.84
CA SER A 202 -0.06 7.82 -7.24
C SER A 202 -0.05 8.49 -5.86
N VAL A 203 0.85 8.04 -4.99
CA VAL A 203 0.96 8.58 -3.62
C VAL A 203 1.38 10.06 -3.57
N ILE A 204 2.10 10.56 -4.57
CA ILE A 204 2.71 11.89 -4.55
C ILE A 204 1.91 12.97 -5.30
N ALA A 205 1.03 12.58 -6.23
CA ALA A 205 0.38 13.52 -7.16
C ALA A 205 -0.36 14.65 -6.46
N LEU A 206 -1.25 14.33 -5.53
CA LEU A 206 -2.07 15.29 -4.79
C LEU A 206 -1.21 16.21 -3.89
N TYR A 207 -0.19 15.66 -3.25
CA TYR A 207 0.72 16.45 -2.41
C TYR A 207 1.51 17.49 -3.21
N ARG A 208 1.94 17.15 -4.42
CA ARG A 208 2.61 18.09 -5.32
C ARG A 208 1.66 19.13 -5.89
N ALA A 209 0.43 18.76 -6.16
CA ALA A 209 -0.58 19.69 -6.67
C ALA A 209 -1.01 20.70 -5.62
N GLN A 210 -1.21 20.27 -4.37
CA GLN A 210 -1.73 21.10 -3.27
C GLN A 210 -0.62 21.95 -2.60
N PHE A 211 0.56 21.38 -2.38
CA PHE A 211 1.66 22.01 -1.65
C PHE A 211 2.78 22.43 -2.62
N LYS A 212 2.61 23.59 -3.24
CA LYS A 212 3.57 24.16 -4.20
C LYS A 212 4.52 25.12 -3.47
N GLY A 213 5.80 25.14 -3.90
CA GLY A 213 6.83 26.01 -3.33
C GLY A 213 7.58 25.39 -2.15
N LEU A 214 8.72 26.02 -1.83
CA LEU A 214 9.62 25.54 -0.76
C LEU A 214 9.03 25.78 0.63
N GLU A 215 8.24 26.81 0.81
CA GLU A 215 7.55 27.17 2.06
C GLU A 215 6.59 26.07 2.53
N TRP A 216 6.05 25.27 1.61
CA TRP A 216 5.16 24.17 1.90
C TRP A 216 5.83 22.80 2.04
N LEU A 217 7.15 22.74 1.83
CA LEU A 217 7.89 21.48 1.77
C LEU A 217 7.75 20.68 3.07
N ALA A 218 7.94 21.30 4.22
CA ALA A 218 7.87 20.62 5.52
C ALA A 218 6.46 20.04 5.77
N ARG A 219 5.41 20.82 5.50
CA ARG A 219 4.02 20.38 5.66
C ARG A 219 3.66 19.25 4.69
N ARG A 220 4.12 19.35 3.44
CA ARG A 220 3.96 18.28 2.45
C ARG A 220 4.59 16.98 2.92
N GLN A 221 5.83 17.06 3.42
CA GLN A 221 6.55 15.90 3.93
C GLN A 221 5.88 15.28 5.16
N GLN A 222 5.41 16.09 6.10
CA GLN A 222 4.71 15.63 7.29
C GLN A 222 3.42 14.87 6.94
N ARG A 223 2.58 15.44 6.07
CA ARG A 223 1.31 14.80 5.66
C ARG A 223 1.55 13.55 4.82
N LEU A 224 2.54 13.55 3.93
CA LEU A 224 2.91 12.37 3.17
C LEU A 224 3.41 11.24 4.09
N ASN A 225 4.26 11.59 5.08
CA ASN A 225 4.71 10.62 6.08
C ASN A 225 3.55 10.01 6.88
N TYR A 226 2.54 10.81 7.18
CA TYR A 226 1.32 10.35 7.88
C TYR A 226 0.61 9.22 7.12
N VAL A 227 0.36 9.38 5.81
CA VAL A 227 -0.26 8.32 4.99
C VAL A 227 0.62 7.07 4.91
N LEU A 228 1.93 7.25 4.73
CA LEU A 228 2.87 6.12 4.65
C LEU A 228 2.99 5.37 5.98
N ASP A 229 2.92 6.07 7.11
CA ASP A 229 2.89 5.45 8.43
C ASP A 229 1.59 4.65 8.65
N TRP A 230 0.44 5.19 8.23
CA TRP A 230 -0.81 4.45 8.24
C TRP A 230 -0.75 3.17 7.41
N LEU A 231 -0.17 3.20 6.19
CA LEU A 231 0.01 1.99 5.39
C LEU A 231 0.85 0.94 6.11
N LYS A 232 1.95 1.35 6.79
CA LYS A 232 2.76 0.42 7.60
C LYS A 232 1.98 -0.20 8.75
N ARG A 233 1.19 0.60 9.45
CA ARG A 233 0.34 0.12 10.55
C ARG A 233 -0.70 -0.88 10.04
N LEU A 234 -1.37 -0.59 8.92
CA LEU A 234 -2.31 -1.49 8.27
C LEU A 234 -1.64 -2.80 7.85
N GLY A 235 -0.49 -2.74 7.20
CA GLY A 235 0.26 -3.92 6.77
C GLY A 235 0.65 -4.86 7.91
N ARG A 236 0.92 -4.30 9.10
CA ARG A 236 1.24 -5.09 10.31
C ARG A 236 0.01 -5.70 10.98
N ALA A 237 -1.10 -4.96 10.98
CA ALA A 237 -2.32 -5.37 11.69
C ALA A 237 -3.14 -6.40 10.92
N TYR A 238 -3.19 -6.28 9.61
CA TYR A 238 -4.07 -7.07 8.74
C TYR A 238 -3.32 -8.04 7.82
N SER A 239 -2.28 -8.68 8.34
CA SER A 239 -1.51 -9.68 7.56
C SER A 239 -2.35 -10.90 7.16
N PRO A 240 -2.19 -11.45 5.92
CA PRO A 240 -1.35 -10.93 4.85
C PRO A 240 -2.02 -9.76 4.10
N LEU A 241 -1.34 -8.61 4.04
CA LEU A 241 -1.78 -7.42 3.30
C LEU A 241 -0.62 -6.91 2.43
N TYR A 242 -0.84 -6.80 1.13
CA TYR A 242 0.14 -6.28 0.17
C TYR A 242 -0.08 -4.80 -0.06
N LEU A 243 1.02 -4.03 -0.11
CA LEU A 243 0.98 -2.57 -0.18
C LEU A 243 1.82 -2.08 -1.36
N VAL A 244 1.17 -1.40 -2.29
CA VAL A 244 1.82 -0.87 -3.49
C VAL A 244 1.52 0.62 -3.62
N ILE A 245 2.54 1.41 -3.83
CA ILE A 245 2.42 2.84 -4.14
C ILE A 245 3.11 3.12 -5.46
N THR A 246 2.50 3.93 -6.31
CA THR A 246 3.20 4.44 -7.48
C THR A 246 3.75 5.83 -7.20
N ASN A 247 4.88 6.14 -7.86
CA ASN A 247 5.58 7.40 -7.72
C ASN A 247 6.08 7.89 -9.08
N GLN A 248 6.14 9.21 -9.22
CA GLN A 248 6.71 9.87 -10.38
C GLN A 248 8.22 10.04 -10.21
N VAL A 249 8.97 10.15 -11.30
CA VAL A 249 10.37 10.53 -11.29
C VAL A 249 10.53 11.99 -11.69
N LEU A 250 11.53 12.64 -11.10
CA LEU A 250 11.98 13.96 -11.47
C LEU A 250 13.25 13.82 -12.31
N THR A 251 13.40 14.68 -13.29
CA THR A 251 14.62 14.78 -14.10
C THR A 251 15.50 15.85 -13.48
N GLU A 252 16.63 15.45 -12.91
CA GLU A 252 17.65 16.35 -12.44
C GLU A 252 18.82 16.39 -13.43
N MET A 253 19.21 17.60 -13.87
CA MET A 253 20.39 17.76 -14.70
C MET A 253 21.64 17.57 -13.84
N THR A 254 22.51 16.65 -14.21
CA THR A 254 23.78 16.42 -13.49
C THR A 254 24.76 17.54 -13.80
N PRO A 255 25.24 18.28 -12.78
CA PRO A 255 26.21 19.36 -13.00
C PRO A 255 27.55 18.88 -13.58
N THR A 256 27.89 17.60 -13.34
CA THR A 256 29.18 17.00 -13.70
C THR A 256 29.23 16.34 -15.09
N LYS A 257 28.07 16.13 -15.74
CA LYS A 257 28.00 15.57 -17.10
C LYS A 257 26.92 16.30 -17.89
N PRO A 258 27.25 17.31 -18.71
CA PRO A 258 26.29 17.96 -19.59
C PRO A 258 25.59 16.95 -20.49
N GLY A 259 24.24 16.95 -20.45
CA GLY A 259 23.40 16.02 -21.21
C GLY A 259 23.02 14.71 -20.48
N ALA A 260 23.57 14.41 -19.30
CA ALA A 260 23.13 13.29 -18.49
C ALA A 260 22.05 13.76 -17.51
N ALA A 261 20.82 13.27 -17.70
CA ALA A 261 19.70 13.50 -16.79
C ALA A 261 19.59 12.34 -15.80
N LEU A 262 19.66 12.63 -14.51
CA LEU A 262 19.43 11.67 -13.46
C LEU A 262 17.91 11.61 -13.17
N ARG A 263 17.32 10.42 -13.19
CA ARG A 263 15.92 10.19 -12.85
C ARG A 263 15.82 9.80 -11.39
N ILE A 264 15.29 10.69 -10.57
CA ILE A 264 15.15 10.50 -9.12
C ILE A 264 13.66 10.39 -8.78
N PRO A 265 13.22 9.36 -8.03
CA PRO A 265 11.85 9.29 -7.55
C PRO A 265 11.48 10.52 -6.72
N ALA A 266 10.28 11.04 -6.94
CA ALA A 266 9.75 12.20 -6.22
C ALA A 266 9.50 11.86 -4.73
N GLY A 267 9.30 12.89 -3.89
CA GLY A 267 9.00 12.71 -2.46
C GLY A 267 10.22 12.58 -1.55
N GLY A 268 11.44 12.52 -2.14
CA GLY A 268 12.70 12.54 -1.39
C GLY A 268 12.83 11.42 -0.36
N ASN A 269 13.46 11.72 0.78
CA ASN A 269 13.76 10.73 1.81
C ASN A 269 12.51 10.13 2.48
N ILE A 270 11.38 10.82 2.51
CA ILE A 270 10.16 10.34 3.19
C ILE A 270 9.66 9.04 2.54
N ILE A 271 9.46 9.05 1.21
CA ILE A 271 9.04 7.82 0.50
C ILE A 271 10.17 6.79 0.52
N ALA A 272 11.43 7.23 0.38
CA ALA A 272 12.58 6.34 0.41
C ALA A 272 12.69 5.52 1.70
N HIS A 273 12.49 6.15 2.86
CA HIS A 273 12.53 5.46 4.16
C HIS A 273 11.24 4.71 4.52
N ALA A 274 10.12 5.11 3.92
CA ALA A 274 8.86 4.43 4.17
C ALA A 274 8.73 3.15 3.35
N SER A 275 9.25 3.13 2.14
CA SER A 275 9.16 1.98 1.22
C SER A 275 10.18 0.91 1.60
N THR A 276 9.72 -0.35 1.71
CA THR A 276 10.60 -1.50 1.95
C THR A 276 11.37 -1.87 0.69
N HIS A 277 10.66 -1.89 -0.44
CA HIS A 277 11.25 -2.16 -1.75
C HIS A 277 10.97 -1.01 -2.70
N ARG A 278 12.01 -0.52 -3.36
CA ARG A 278 11.94 0.57 -4.32
C ARG A 278 12.32 0.08 -5.69
N LEU A 279 11.40 0.18 -6.63
CA LEU A 279 11.54 -0.35 -7.98
C LEU A 279 11.39 0.78 -9.00
N LEU A 280 12.34 0.89 -9.93
CA LEU A 280 12.30 1.86 -11.02
C LEU A 280 11.85 1.18 -12.31
N LEU A 281 10.73 1.64 -12.85
CA LEU A 281 10.20 1.20 -14.12
C LEU A 281 10.58 2.20 -15.22
N ARG A 282 10.99 1.69 -16.38
CA ARG A 282 11.25 2.52 -17.57
C ARG A 282 10.84 1.80 -18.85
N LYS A 283 10.44 2.56 -19.84
CA LYS A 283 10.21 2.05 -21.19
C LYS A 283 11.54 1.95 -21.92
N ALA A 284 11.75 0.87 -22.67
CA ALA A 284 12.94 0.59 -23.45
C ALA A 284 12.54 0.00 -24.83
N GLY A 285 12.18 0.88 -25.76
CA GLY A 285 11.59 0.48 -27.03
C GLY A 285 10.20 -0.15 -26.85
N GLU A 286 10.02 -1.38 -27.31
CA GLU A 286 8.77 -2.15 -27.15
C GLU A 286 8.68 -2.85 -25.80
N LYS A 287 9.80 -2.95 -25.08
CA LYS A 287 9.88 -3.57 -23.76
C LYS A 287 9.85 -2.53 -22.64
N HIS A 288 9.66 -3.03 -21.45
CA HIS A 288 9.79 -2.29 -20.21
C HIS A 288 10.83 -2.98 -19.32
N ILE A 289 11.48 -2.21 -18.48
CA ILE A 289 12.46 -2.70 -17.52
C ILE A 289 12.03 -2.26 -16.13
N ILE A 290 12.01 -3.20 -15.20
CA ILE A 290 11.90 -2.96 -13.77
C ILE A 290 13.25 -3.22 -13.11
N ARG A 291 13.72 -2.29 -12.27
CA ARG A 291 15.05 -2.35 -11.64
C ARG A 291 14.92 -2.07 -10.14
N VAL A 292 15.63 -2.84 -9.34
CA VAL A 292 15.76 -2.59 -7.90
C VAL A 292 16.60 -1.33 -7.65
N LEU A 293 15.98 -0.32 -7.01
CA LEU A 293 16.67 0.88 -6.54
C LEU A 293 17.15 0.74 -5.10
N ASP A 294 16.33 0.09 -4.26
CA ASP A 294 16.61 -0.12 -2.85
C ASP A 294 15.78 -1.28 -2.31
N SER A 295 16.36 -2.06 -1.43
CA SER A 295 15.71 -3.20 -0.80
C SER A 295 16.60 -3.72 0.33
N PRO A 296 16.03 -4.27 1.42
CA PRO A 296 16.83 -4.87 2.49
C PRO A 296 17.61 -6.11 2.07
N TYR A 297 17.18 -6.83 1.01
CA TYR A 297 17.82 -8.09 0.61
C TYR A 297 17.91 -8.33 -0.91
N LEU A 298 17.11 -7.64 -1.74
CA LEU A 298 17.21 -7.81 -3.19
C LEU A 298 18.49 -7.14 -3.71
N PRO A 299 19.19 -7.76 -4.71
CA PRO A 299 20.43 -7.19 -5.20
C PRO A 299 20.25 -5.82 -5.85
N TYR A 300 21.04 -4.86 -5.42
CA TYR A 300 21.02 -3.50 -5.97
C TYR A 300 21.26 -3.49 -7.46
N LYS A 301 20.44 -2.77 -8.20
CA LYS A 301 20.44 -2.70 -9.69
C LYS A 301 20.05 -3.99 -10.41
N ALA A 302 19.68 -5.07 -9.73
CA ALA A 302 19.07 -6.21 -10.41
C ALA A 302 17.84 -5.72 -11.18
N GLN A 303 17.56 -6.35 -12.31
CA GLN A 303 16.48 -5.91 -13.20
C GLN A 303 15.83 -7.10 -13.92
N ALA A 304 14.57 -6.92 -14.30
CA ALA A 304 13.81 -7.80 -15.15
C ALA A 304 13.20 -7.02 -16.33
N GLU A 305 12.95 -7.73 -17.42
CA GLU A 305 12.28 -7.20 -18.60
C GLU A 305 10.83 -7.70 -18.64
N PHE A 306 9.93 -6.88 -19.13
CA PHE A 306 8.54 -7.24 -19.34
C PHE A 306 7.96 -6.44 -20.52
N LYS A 307 6.80 -6.86 -21.01
CA LYS A 307 6.02 -6.13 -22.03
C LYS A 307 4.62 -5.82 -21.52
N VAL A 308 4.05 -4.76 -22.07
CA VAL A 308 2.64 -4.40 -21.82
C VAL A 308 1.87 -4.71 -23.10
N THR A 309 0.88 -5.61 -22.99
CA THR A 309 0.05 -6.09 -24.10
C THR A 309 -1.41 -5.69 -23.91
N SER A 310 -2.28 -6.12 -24.82
CA SER A 310 -3.73 -6.02 -24.64
C SER A 310 -4.23 -6.82 -23.43
N GLU A 311 -3.58 -7.93 -23.08
CA GLU A 311 -4.00 -8.88 -22.04
C GLU A 311 -3.30 -8.66 -20.68
N GLY A 312 -2.44 -7.65 -20.58
CA GLY A 312 -1.80 -7.35 -19.30
C GLY A 312 -0.33 -6.99 -19.41
N VAL A 313 0.39 -7.32 -18.35
CA VAL A 313 1.84 -7.26 -18.25
C VAL A 313 2.37 -8.69 -18.34
N GLU A 314 3.33 -8.94 -19.21
CA GLU A 314 3.79 -10.29 -19.56
C GLU A 314 5.31 -10.38 -19.62
N ASP A 315 5.82 -11.61 -19.55
CA ASP A 315 7.22 -11.92 -19.88
C ASP A 315 7.52 -11.53 -21.34
N VAL A 316 8.78 -11.21 -21.62
CA VAL A 316 9.23 -10.78 -22.98
C VAL A 316 9.35 -11.98 -23.92
#